data_ce3041028171d453e7cd8b5723b4e7e8
#
_entry.id   ce3041028171d453e7cd8b5723b4e7e8
#
_cell.length_a   1.000
_cell.length_b   1.000
_cell.length_c   1.000
_cell.angle_alpha   90.00
_cell.angle_beta   90.00
_cell.angle_gamma   90.00
#
_symmetry.space_group_name_H-M   'P 1'
#
loop_
_entity.id
_entity.type
_entity.pdbx_description
1 polymer ?
#
loop_
_entity_poly.entity_id
_entity_poly.type
_entity_poly.pdbx_seq_one_letter_code
_entity_poly.pdbx_strand_id
1 'polypeptide(L)'
;MGARVDFYRAAIREVDDLEGYLAAHSNLPGPRGNLELAQAAAEELDIGVLELLARSEDEFEAFCGVVGLGRAIAEGRRDLVAVLRAYADDERWRVREAVAMALQRWGDADLGAMLDEATTWTAGSRLEQRAAAAGTCEPRLLRDPANVRRVLALLDAITVMLPGAADRRTDAYRTLRQALGYCWSVAIAASPVDGLPAFARWRRSPDPDVGWVVRENLKKARLRRVLAGSSFADQGGGTRTAG
;
A
#
# COMPACT_ATOMS: atom_id res chain seq x y z
N MET A 1 20.36 -2.49 -0.92
CA MET A 1 19.97 -1.08 -0.79
C MET A 1 20.51 -0.34 -2.01
N GLY A 2 19.89 0.70 -2.51
CA GLY A 2 20.35 1.40 -3.71
C GLY A 2 21.41 2.44 -3.36
N ALA A 3 22.44 2.62 -4.23
CA ALA A 3 23.53 3.58 -4.04
C ALA A 3 23.09 5.00 -3.63
N ARG A 4 21.88 5.40 -4.03
CA ARG A 4 21.29 6.70 -3.67
C ARG A 4 20.81 6.77 -2.22
N VAL A 5 20.25 5.69 -1.69
CA VAL A 5 19.89 5.61 -0.26
C VAL A 5 21.16 5.68 0.59
N ASP A 6 22.21 4.93 0.22
CA ASP A 6 23.48 4.93 0.95
C ASP A 6 24.15 6.32 0.93
N PHE A 7 24.04 7.06 -0.18
CA PHE A 7 24.48 8.45 -0.27
C PHE A 7 23.77 9.35 0.74
N TYR A 8 22.43 9.29 0.79
CA TYR A 8 21.65 10.10 1.73
C TYR A 8 21.88 9.69 3.18
N ARG A 9 22.08 8.41 3.46
CA ARG A 9 22.42 7.92 4.80
C ARG A 9 23.73 8.54 5.30
N ALA A 10 24.76 8.56 4.47
CA ALA A 10 26.03 9.20 4.80
C ALA A 10 25.87 10.69 5.08
N ALA A 11 25.11 11.39 4.24
CA ALA A 11 24.86 12.82 4.40
C ALA A 11 24.08 13.14 5.68
N ILE A 12 23.04 12.36 6.01
CA ILE A 12 22.24 12.57 7.24
C ILE A 12 23.08 12.44 8.52
N ARG A 13 24.11 11.58 8.53
CA ARG A 13 25.00 11.42 9.70
C ARG A 13 25.88 12.63 9.97
N GLU A 14 26.14 13.44 8.96
CA GLU A 14 27.12 14.55 9.00
C GLU A 14 26.45 15.92 8.97
N VAL A 15 25.11 16.00 8.72
CA VAL A 15 24.42 17.28 8.59
C VAL A 15 24.10 17.86 9.96
N ASP A 16 24.46 19.14 10.17
CA ASP A 16 24.14 19.88 11.39
C ASP A 16 22.70 20.45 11.37
N ASP A 17 22.20 20.83 10.19
CA ASP A 17 20.83 21.33 9.96
C ASP A 17 20.01 20.28 9.18
N LEU A 18 19.38 19.38 9.92
CA LEU A 18 18.56 18.32 9.34
C LEU A 18 17.34 18.87 8.60
N GLU A 19 16.62 19.82 9.18
CA GLU A 19 15.39 20.39 8.59
C GLU A 19 15.71 21.10 7.27
N GLY A 20 16.73 21.96 7.26
CA GLY A 20 17.20 22.61 6.04
C GLY A 20 17.64 21.61 4.97
N TYR A 21 18.32 20.54 5.38
CA TYR A 21 18.74 19.48 4.46
C TYR A 21 17.56 18.73 3.85
N LEU A 22 16.59 18.32 4.66
CA LEU A 22 15.37 17.63 4.20
C LEU A 22 14.60 18.52 3.23
N ALA A 23 14.39 19.79 3.56
CA ALA A 23 13.70 20.76 2.71
C ALA A 23 14.40 20.92 1.35
N ALA A 24 15.71 21.14 1.35
CA ALA A 24 16.51 21.35 0.13
C ALA A 24 16.53 20.14 -0.81
N HIS A 25 16.39 18.92 -0.27
CA HIS A 25 16.50 17.67 -1.04
C HIS A 25 15.16 16.91 -1.15
N SER A 26 14.06 17.51 -0.69
CA SER A 26 12.72 16.90 -0.70
C SER A 26 12.17 16.57 -2.10
N ASN A 27 12.63 17.25 -3.14
CA ASN A 27 12.03 17.35 -4.47
C ASN A 27 10.63 18.01 -4.46
N LEU A 28 10.29 18.75 -3.41
CA LEU A 28 9.05 19.52 -3.33
C LEU A 28 9.31 21.02 -3.53
N PRO A 29 8.33 21.74 -4.14
CA PRO A 29 7.11 21.24 -4.75
C PRO A 29 7.38 20.46 -6.03
N GLY A 30 6.81 19.26 -6.16
CA GLY A 30 7.00 18.40 -7.32
C GLY A 30 6.03 17.21 -7.30
N PRO A 31 5.93 16.43 -8.39
CA PRO A 31 4.99 15.32 -8.48
C PRO A 31 5.36 14.17 -7.53
N ARG A 32 6.62 14.06 -7.14
CA ARG A 32 7.13 13.02 -6.22
C ARG A 32 8.09 13.61 -5.22
N GLY A 33 7.90 13.26 -3.94
CA GLY A 33 8.91 13.47 -2.91
C GLY A 33 10.13 12.55 -3.16
N ASN A 34 11.24 12.89 -2.52
CA ASN A 34 12.48 12.10 -2.59
C ASN A 34 12.36 10.84 -1.71
N LEU A 35 11.93 9.72 -2.31
CA LEU A 35 11.71 8.47 -1.60
C LEU A 35 13.00 7.87 -1.05
N GLU A 36 14.12 8.04 -1.76
CA GLU A 36 15.42 7.55 -1.32
C GLU A 36 15.92 8.29 -0.07
N LEU A 37 15.70 9.60 -0.02
CA LEU A 37 15.99 10.41 1.16
C LEU A 37 15.10 10.02 2.35
N ALA A 38 13.81 9.84 2.13
CA ALA A 38 12.90 9.41 3.19
C ALA A 38 13.25 8.00 3.73
N GLN A 39 13.66 7.09 2.86
CA GLN A 39 14.17 5.78 3.29
C GLN A 39 15.45 5.91 4.12
N ALA A 40 16.39 6.76 3.69
CA ALA A 40 17.61 7.02 4.42
C ALA A 40 17.32 7.64 5.80
N ALA A 41 16.44 8.64 5.88
CA ALA A 41 16.02 9.25 7.14
C ALA A 41 15.40 8.21 8.09
N ALA A 42 14.50 7.38 7.58
CA ALA A 42 13.88 6.31 8.36
C ALA A 42 14.89 5.27 8.89
N GLU A 43 16.06 5.11 8.26
CA GLU A 43 17.09 4.16 8.67
C GLU A 43 18.13 4.77 9.61
N GLU A 44 18.49 6.04 9.44
CA GLU A 44 19.61 6.66 10.16
C GLU A 44 19.17 7.46 11.40
N LEU A 45 17.97 8.07 11.37
CA LEU A 45 17.57 8.94 12.47
C LEU A 45 17.10 8.14 13.69
N ASP A 46 17.34 8.71 14.89
CA ASP A 46 16.80 8.18 16.12
C ASP A 46 15.28 8.16 16.11
N ILE A 47 14.67 7.17 16.79
CA ILE A 47 13.20 7.02 16.84
C ILE A 47 12.54 8.28 17.38
N GLY A 48 13.10 8.91 18.41
CA GLY A 48 12.58 10.17 18.95
C GLY A 48 12.55 11.30 17.93
N VAL A 49 13.56 11.40 17.06
CA VAL A 49 13.59 12.37 15.95
C VAL A 49 12.53 12.05 14.92
N LEU A 50 12.37 10.78 14.57
CA LEU A 50 11.33 10.33 13.63
C LEU A 50 9.92 10.63 14.14
N GLU A 51 9.67 10.45 15.45
CA GLU A 51 8.39 10.80 16.08
C GLU A 51 8.13 12.33 16.06
N LEU A 52 9.18 13.16 16.19
CA LEU A 52 9.06 14.62 16.05
C LEU A 52 8.76 15.01 14.60
N LEU A 53 9.53 14.48 13.64
CA LEU A 53 9.30 14.72 12.22
C LEU A 53 7.90 14.31 11.78
N ALA A 54 7.39 13.17 12.27
CA ALA A 54 6.04 12.71 11.93
C ALA A 54 4.95 13.74 12.29
N ARG A 55 5.18 14.58 13.33
CA ARG A 55 4.26 15.62 13.79
C ARG A 55 4.48 16.97 13.11
N SER A 56 5.49 17.09 12.24
CA SER A 56 5.80 18.34 11.56
C SER A 56 4.64 18.81 10.68
N GLU A 57 4.48 20.13 10.58
CA GLU A 57 3.59 20.75 9.60
C GLU A 57 4.17 20.67 8.17
N ASP A 58 5.49 20.57 8.02
CA ASP A 58 6.12 20.34 6.73
C ASP A 58 5.78 18.94 6.20
N GLU A 59 5.31 18.89 4.95
CA GLU A 59 4.83 17.64 4.34
C GLU A 59 5.94 16.61 4.18
N PHE A 60 7.17 17.04 3.85
CA PHE A 60 8.26 16.10 3.62
C PHE A 60 8.87 15.57 4.89
N GLU A 61 9.01 16.42 5.91
CA GLU A 61 9.42 15.99 7.24
C GLU A 61 8.44 14.98 7.82
N ALA A 62 7.14 15.29 7.79
CA ALA A 62 6.09 14.37 8.23
C ALA A 62 6.13 13.05 7.43
N PHE A 63 6.36 13.13 6.13
CA PHE A 63 6.55 11.93 5.29
C PHE A 63 7.72 11.08 5.77
N CYS A 64 8.90 11.66 6.02
CA CYS A 64 10.07 10.96 6.55
C CYS A 64 9.79 10.34 7.92
N GLY A 65 9.21 11.11 8.83
CA GLY A 65 8.84 10.65 10.17
C GLY A 65 7.90 9.45 10.13
N VAL A 66 6.80 9.55 9.36
CA VAL A 66 5.80 8.48 9.27
C VAL A 66 6.38 7.21 8.64
N VAL A 67 7.24 7.31 7.62
CA VAL A 67 7.99 6.14 7.09
C VAL A 67 8.83 5.49 8.19
N GLY A 68 9.47 6.33 9.03
CA GLY A 68 10.31 5.89 10.15
C GLY A 68 9.54 5.19 11.27
N LEU A 69 8.26 5.55 11.50
CA LEU A 69 7.41 4.84 12.47
C LEU A 69 7.32 3.34 12.15
N GLY A 70 7.36 2.95 10.88
CA GLY A 70 7.37 1.54 10.47
C GLY A 70 8.60 0.78 11.01
N ARG A 71 9.79 1.42 11.05
CA ARG A 71 10.98 0.86 11.68
C ARG A 71 10.81 0.77 13.20
N ALA A 72 10.36 1.84 13.83
CA ALA A 72 10.16 1.87 15.27
C ALA A 72 9.20 0.76 15.74
N ILE A 73 8.11 0.51 14.99
CA ILE A 73 7.17 -0.57 15.26
C ILE A 73 7.84 -1.95 15.08
N ALA A 74 8.66 -2.11 14.04
CA ALA A 74 9.42 -3.34 13.80
C ALA A 74 10.43 -3.62 14.93
N GLU A 75 11.03 -2.58 15.52
CA GLU A 75 11.95 -2.63 16.65
C GLU A 75 11.23 -2.77 18.02
N GLY A 76 9.90 -2.89 18.03
CA GLY A 76 9.11 -3.23 19.23
C GLY A 76 8.25 -2.10 19.81
N ARG A 77 8.27 -0.88 19.24
CA ARG A 77 7.41 0.24 19.67
C ARG A 77 5.97 0.05 19.20
N ARG A 78 5.31 -0.98 19.74
CA ARG A 78 3.91 -1.32 19.38
C ARG A 78 2.89 -0.25 19.78
N ASP A 79 3.23 0.60 20.71
CA ASP A 79 2.47 1.81 21.08
C ASP A 79 2.28 2.78 19.90
N LEU A 80 3.20 2.77 18.92
CA LEU A 80 3.12 3.62 17.72
C LEU A 80 2.18 3.09 16.64
N VAL A 81 1.63 1.89 16.76
CA VAL A 81 0.70 1.33 15.76
C VAL A 81 -0.56 2.19 15.62
N ALA A 82 -1.16 2.60 16.75
CA ALA A 82 -2.32 3.49 16.74
C ALA A 82 -1.99 4.88 16.17
N VAL A 83 -0.78 5.38 16.44
CA VAL A 83 -0.28 6.64 15.88
C VAL A 83 -0.13 6.54 14.37
N LEU A 84 0.49 5.47 13.87
CA LEU A 84 0.63 5.21 12.43
C LEU A 84 -0.75 5.12 11.75
N ARG A 85 -1.71 4.44 12.38
CA ARG A 85 -3.06 4.31 11.86
C ARG A 85 -3.75 5.67 11.70
N ALA A 86 -3.59 6.58 12.66
CA ALA A 86 -4.17 7.92 12.57
C ALA A 86 -3.68 8.71 11.35
N TYR A 87 -2.41 8.53 10.94
CA TYR A 87 -1.88 9.16 9.73
C TYR A 87 -2.48 8.63 8.42
N ALA A 88 -3.20 7.53 8.44
CA ALA A 88 -3.93 7.07 7.25
C ALA A 88 -4.99 8.08 6.79
N ASP A 89 -5.55 8.87 7.71
CA ASP A 89 -6.54 9.91 7.45
C ASP A 89 -5.94 11.33 7.38
N ASP A 90 -4.61 11.50 7.31
CA ASP A 90 -3.95 12.80 7.16
C ASP A 90 -4.43 13.54 5.90
N GLU A 91 -4.59 14.86 5.98
CA GLU A 91 -5.02 15.68 4.86
C GLU A 91 -4.00 15.66 3.71
N ARG A 92 -2.71 15.58 4.03
CA ARG A 92 -1.60 15.54 3.08
C ARG A 92 -1.50 14.15 2.43
N TRP A 93 -1.68 14.08 1.14
CA TRP A 93 -1.72 12.80 0.43
C TRP A 93 -0.40 12.01 0.49
N ARG A 94 0.75 12.71 0.59
CA ARG A 94 2.06 12.06 0.72
C ARG A 94 2.24 11.41 2.09
N VAL A 95 1.74 12.05 3.14
CA VAL A 95 1.74 11.44 4.48
C VAL A 95 0.93 10.14 4.49
N ARG A 96 -0.22 10.12 3.80
CA ARG A 96 -0.97 8.86 3.61
C ARG A 96 -0.21 7.80 2.81
N GLU A 97 0.64 8.21 1.84
CA GLU A 97 1.55 7.29 1.13
C GLU A 97 2.61 6.72 2.08
N ALA A 98 3.16 7.56 2.97
CA ALA A 98 4.15 7.14 3.96
C ALA A 98 3.62 6.03 4.89
N VAL A 99 2.32 6.04 5.22
CA VAL A 99 1.69 4.97 6.02
C VAL A 99 1.82 3.60 5.34
N ALA A 100 1.57 3.52 4.04
CA ALA A 100 1.75 2.26 3.32
C ALA A 100 3.23 1.81 3.31
N MET A 101 4.17 2.75 3.18
CA MET A 101 5.61 2.45 3.26
C MET A 101 6.01 2.01 4.66
N ALA A 102 5.46 2.61 5.72
CA ALA A 102 5.68 2.21 7.10
C ALA A 102 5.17 0.79 7.38
N LEU A 103 3.95 0.45 6.92
CA LEU A 103 3.44 -0.92 6.99
C LEU A 103 4.35 -1.91 6.26
N GLN A 104 4.87 -1.54 5.09
CA GLN A 104 5.79 -2.39 4.35
C GLN A 104 7.12 -2.61 5.11
N ARG A 105 7.68 -1.58 5.76
CA ARG A 105 8.87 -1.72 6.60
C ARG A 105 8.62 -2.63 7.80
N TRP A 106 7.49 -2.48 8.45
CA TRP A 106 7.09 -3.40 9.52
C TRP A 106 6.94 -4.83 8.98
N GLY A 107 6.28 -5.00 7.84
CA GLY A 107 6.10 -6.29 7.19
C GLY A 107 7.40 -6.97 6.75
N ASP A 108 8.45 -6.22 6.42
CA ASP A 108 9.79 -6.77 6.14
C ASP A 108 10.39 -7.46 7.37
N ALA A 109 10.08 -7.00 8.58
CA ALA A 109 10.56 -7.56 9.84
C ALA A 109 9.59 -8.60 10.44
N ASP A 110 8.29 -8.31 10.44
CA ASP A 110 7.23 -9.14 11.02
C ASP A 110 5.95 -9.03 10.19
N LEU A 111 5.92 -9.78 9.10
CA LEU A 111 4.79 -9.79 8.18
C LEU A 111 3.51 -10.31 8.84
N GLY A 112 3.63 -11.28 9.75
CA GLY A 112 2.50 -11.85 10.47
C GLY A 112 1.74 -10.80 11.28
N ALA A 113 2.44 -10.09 12.15
CA ALA A 113 1.87 -9.04 12.98
C ALA A 113 1.34 -7.86 12.16
N MET A 114 2.05 -7.47 11.09
CA MET A 114 1.58 -6.42 10.20
C MET A 114 0.28 -6.81 9.49
N LEU A 115 0.14 -8.05 9.02
CA LEU A 115 -1.10 -8.52 8.39
C LEU A 115 -2.25 -8.65 9.39
N ASP A 116 -1.98 -9.03 10.64
CA ASP A 116 -3.00 -9.07 11.71
C ASP A 116 -3.57 -7.66 11.91
N GLU A 117 -2.70 -6.66 12.04
CA GLU A 117 -3.12 -5.26 12.21
C GLU A 117 -3.84 -4.72 10.97
N ALA A 118 -3.26 -4.87 9.77
CA ALA A 118 -3.86 -4.40 8.53
C ALA A 118 -5.26 -5.00 8.29
N THR A 119 -5.52 -6.21 8.79
CA THR A 119 -6.84 -6.83 8.73
C THR A 119 -7.86 -6.05 9.57
N THR A 120 -7.46 -5.48 10.71
CA THR A 120 -8.37 -4.66 11.55
C THR A 120 -8.77 -3.36 10.83
N TRP A 121 -7.90 -2.83 9.96
CA TRP A 121 -8.16 -1.60 9.21
C TRP A 121 -9.20 -1.78 8.09
N THR A 122 -9.52 -3.01 7.73
CA THR A 122 -10.58 -3.27 6.73
C THR A 122 -11.96 -2.80 7.18
N ALA A 123 -12.19 -2.69 8.49
CA ALA A 123 -13.43 -2.16 9.08
C ALA A 123 -13.36 -0.66 9.40
N GLY A 124 -12.23 -0.02 9.12
CA GLY A 124 -12.00 1.41 9.40
C GLY A 124 -12.47 2.35 8.30
N SER A 125 -11.89 3.56 8.28
CA SER A 125 -12.18 4.56 7.26
C SER A 125 -11.76 4.10 5.85
N ARG A 126 -12.22 4.80 4.82
CA ARG A 126 -11.80 4.52 3.42
C ARG A 126 -10.30 4.69 3.22
N LEU A 127 -9.68 5.60 3.95
CA LEU A 127 -8.24 5.85 3.85
C LEU A 127 -7.43 4.82 4.65
N GLU A 128 -7.94 4.34 5.80
CA GLU A 128 -7.37 3.18 6.50
C GLU A 128 -7.45 1.91 5.62
N GLN A 129 -8.60 1.63 5.00
CA GLN A 129 -8.77 0.54 4.05
C GLN A 129 -7.78 0.64 2.88
N ARG A 130 -7.57 1.86 2.37
CA ARG A 130 -6.58 2.14 1.32
C ARG A 130 -5.16 1.87 1.79
N ALA A 131 -4.79 2.31 2.99
CA ALA A 131 -3.46 2.08 3.56
C ALA A 131 -3.19 0.59 3.77
N ALA A 132 -4.17 -0.16 4.30
CA ALA A 132 -4.09 -1.61 4.44
C ALA A 132 -3.89 -2.31 3.08
N ALA A 133 -4.69 -1.97 2.07
CA ALA A 133 -4.55 -2.54 0.73
C ALA A 133 -3.18 -2.23 0.10
N ALA A 134 -2.73 -0.96 0.17
CA ALA A 134 -1.47 -0.55 -0.44
C ALA A 134 -0.24 -1.07 0.31
N GLY A 135 -0.29 -1.11 1.65
CA GLY A 135 0.80 -1.60 2.49
C GLY A 135 1.04 -3.11 2.33
N THR A 136 -0.04 -3.89 2.20
CA THR A 136 0.06 -5.35 2.06
C THR A 136 0.34 -5.81 0.63
N CYS A 137 0.00 -5.02 -0.40
CA CYS A 137 0.18 -5.37 -1.80
C CYS A 137 1.56 -4.98 -2.34
N GLU A 138 2.62 -5.43 -1.69
CA GLU A 138 4.01 -5.22 -2.09
C GLU A 138 4.64 -6.57 -2.49
N PRO A 139 5.15 -6.72 -3.73
CA PRO A 139 5.62 -8.02 -4.25
C PRO A 139 6.65 -8.72 -3.37
N ARG A 140 7.56 -7.96 -2.70
CA ARG A 140 8.60 -8.55 -1.86
C ARG A 140 8.04 -9.24 -0.60
N LEU A 141 6.87 -8.81 -0.13
CA LEU A 141 6.18 -9.37 1.02
C LEU A 141 5.34 -10.60 0.67
N LEU A 142 4.99 -10.76 -0.60
CA LEU A 142 4.06 -11.78 -1.09
C LEU A 142 4.77 -13.02 -1.66
N ARG A 143 5.78 -13.54 -0.95
CA ARG A 143 6.54 -14.72 -1.38
C ARG A 143 5.93 -16.03 -0.87
N ASP A 144 5.29 -16.01 0.29
CA ASP A 144 4.63 -17.16 0.90
C ASP A 144 3.16 -17.19 0.50
N PRO A 145 2.66 -18.29 -0.12
CA PRO A 145 1.26 -18.44 -0.50
C PRO A 145 0.27 -18.28 0.68
N ALA A 146 0.66 -18.64 1.91
CA ALA A 146 -0.19 -18.45 3.08
C ALA A 146 -0.46 -16.95 3.33
N ASN A 147 0.55 -16.11 3.22
CA ASN A 147 0.42 -14.66 3.35
C ASN A 147 -0.36 -14.07 2.17
N VAL A 148 -0.16 -14.58 0.96
CA VAL A 148 -0.95 -14.14 -0.21
C VAL A 148 -2.44 -14.40 0.01
N ARG A 149 -2.83 -15.57 0.54
CA ARG A 149 -4.23 -15.86 0.86
C ARG A 149 -4.82 -14.89 1.88
N ARG A 150 -4.03 -14.48 2.90
CA ARG A 150 -4.45 -13.46 3.87
C ARG A 150 -4.69 -12.11 3.20
N VAL A 151 -3.78 -11.70 2.31
CA VAL A 151 -3.92 -10.44 1.55
C VAL A 151 -5.10 -10.50 0.58
N LEU A 152 -5.34 -11.62 -0.09
CA LEU A 152 -6.53 -11.81 -0.93
C LEU A 152 -7.83 -11.68 -0.12
N ALA A 153 -7.87 -12.27 1.09
CA ALA A 153 -9.02 -12.16 2.00
C ALA A 153 -9.23 -10.70 2.46
N LEU A 154 -8.14 -9.97 2.75
CA LEU A 154 -8.18 -8.55 3.09
C LEU A 154 -8.75 -7.71 1.92
N LEU A 155 -8.23 -7.89 0.71
CA LEU A 155 -8.73 -7.18 -0.48
C LEU A 155 -10.20 -7.50 -0.74
N ASP A 156 -10.59 -8.73 -0.49
CA ASP A 156 -11.96 -9.20 -0.64
C ASP A 156 -12.91 -8.54 0.36
N ALA A 157 -12.53 -8.49 1.65
CA ALA A 157 -13.27 -7.81 2.71
C ALA A 157 -13.46 -6.31 2.42
N ILE A 158 -12.46 -5.64 1.83
CA ILE A 158 -12.58 -4.23 1.43
C ILE A 158 -13.47 -4.09 0.18
N THR A 159 -13.29 -4.96 -0.83
CA THR A 159 -14.00 -4.85 -2.10
C THR A 159 -15.51 -5.08 -1.93
N VAL A 160 -15.92 -5.97 -1.00
CA VAL A 160 -17.35 -6.23 -0.71
C VAL A 160 -18.07 -5.00 -0.18
N MET A 161 -17.38 -4.02 0.35
CA MET A 161 -17.95 -2.78 0.89
C MET A 161 -18.16 -1.68 -0.17
N LEU A 162 -17.72 -1.88 -1.41
CA LEU A 162 -17.93 -0.89 -2.48
C LEU A 162 -19.38 -0.84 -2.99
N PRO A 163 -20.06 -1.99 -3.22
CA PRO A 163 -21.45 -1.96 -3.65
C PRO A 163 -22.35 -1.27 -2.62
N GLY A 164 -23.21 -0.37 -3.08
CA GLY A 164 -24.15 0.33 -2.20
C GLY A 164 -23.54 1.41 -1.30
N ALA A 165 -22.24 1.71 -1.41
CA ALA A 165 -21.61 2.74 -0.61
C ALA A 165 -22.25 4.12 -0.84
N ALA A 166 -22.62 4.81 0.26
CA ALA A 166 -23.24 6.14 0.18
C ALA A 166 -22.21 7.25 -0.13
N ASP A 167 -20.94 7.00 0.17
CA ASP A 167 -19.82 7.96 0.10
C ASP A 167 -19.03 7.95 -1.23
N ARG A 168 -19.59 7.36 -2.29
CA ARG A 168 -18.90 7.18 -3.61
C ARG A 168 -18.35 8.44 -4.23
N ARG A 169 -18.86 9.62 -3.83
CA ARG A 169 -18.42 10.91 -4.37
C ARG A 169 -17.27 11.53 -3.60
N THR A 170 -16.90 10.98 -2.45
CA THR A 170 -15.80 11.50 -1.63
C THR A 170 -14.44 11.15 -2.23
N ASP A 171 -13.45 11.98 -1.95
CA ASP A 171 -12.06 11.72 -2.40
C ASP A 171 -11.46 10.50 -1.70
N ALA A 172 -11.83 10.26 -0.45
CA ALA A 172 -11.43 9.07 0.29
C ALA A 172 -11.88 7.77 -0.41
N TYR A 173 -13.16 7.70 -0.81
CA TYR A 173 -13.68 6.57 -1.58
C TYR A 173 -12.97 6.40 -2.93
N ARG A 174 -12.76 7.50 -3.67
CA ARG A 174 -12.06 7.45 -4.96
C ARG A 174 -10.63 6.95 -4.81
N THR A 175 -9.94 7.40 -3.76
CA THR A 175 -8.57 6.98 -3.44
C THR A 175 -8.50 5.49 -3.10
N LEU A 176 -9.44 4.98 -2.30
CA LEU A 176 -9.57 3.54 -2.03
C LEU A 176 -9.81 2.75 -3.32
N ARG A 177 -10.78 3.16 -4.14
CA ARG A 177 -11.10 2.49 -5.40
C ARG A 177 -9.88 2.44 -6.34
N GLN A 178 -9.09 3.53 -6.40
CA GLN A 178 -7.86 3.57 -7.18
C GLN A 178 -6.83 2.56 -6.67
N ALA A 179 -6.63 2.45 -5.36
CA ALA A 179 -5.74 1.45 -4.77
C ALA A 179 -6.18 0.02 -5.11
N LEU A 180 -7.46 -0.30 -4.96
CA LEU A 180 -8.00 -1.62 -5.34
C LEU A 180 -7.84 -1.89 -6.84
N GLY A 181 -7.89 -0.85 -7.71
CA GLY A 181 -7.62 -0.95 -9.16
C GLY A 181 -6.17 -1.35 -9.51
N TYR A 182 -5.31 -1.49 -8.51
CA TYR A 182 -3.93 -1.94 -8.64
C TYR A 182 -3.63 -3.19 -7.78
N CYS A 183 -4.07 -3.19 -6.53
CA CYS A 183 -3.68 -4.16 -5.50
C CYS A 183 -4.05 -5.60 -5.87
N TRP A 184 -5.24 -5.83 -6.41
CA TRP A 184 -5.65 -7.16 -6.86
C TRP A 184 -4.65 -7.80 -7.84
N SER A 185 -4.14 -7.02 -8.80
CA SER A 185 -3.16 -7.54 -9.78
C SER A 185 -1.84 -7.94 -9.14
N VAL A 186 -1.46 -7.33 -8.02
CA VAL A 186 -0.25 -7.68 -7.27
C VAL A 186 -0.45 -9.02 -6.57
N ALA A 187 -1.53 -9.15 -5.80
CA ALA A 187 -1.83 -10.36 -5.04
C ALA A 187 -2.07 -11.57 -5.97
N ILE A 188 -2.82 -11.38 -7.08
CA ILE A 188 -3.04 -12.44 -8.07
C ILE A 188 -1.73 -12.89 -8.72
N ALA A 189 -0.84 -11.95 -9.06
CA ALA A 189 0.43 -12.29 -9.68
C ALA A 189 1.35 -13.06 -8.73
N ALA A 190 1.22 -12.87 -7.41
CA ALA A 190 1.98 -13.59 -6.40
C ALA A 190 1.48 -15.04 -6.21
N SER A 191 0.17 -15.28 -6.28
CA SER A 191 -0.43 -16.63 -6.27
C SER A 191 -1.62 -16.71 -7.25
N PRO A 192 -1.37 -17.03 -8.52
CA PRO A 192 -2.45 -17.16 -9.50
C PRO A 192 -3.51 -18.20 -9.13
N VAL A 193 -3.09 -19.30 -8.52
CA VAL A 193 -3.98 -20.41 -8.13
C VAL A 193 -5.02 -19.99 -7.09
N ASP A 194 -4.63 -19.13 -6.15
CA ASP A 194 -5.53 -18.58 -5.12
C ASP A 194 -6.26 -17.32 -5.62
N GLY A 195 -5.53 -16.47 -6.34
CA GLY A 195 -6.01 -15.12 -6.70
C GLY A 195 -7.01 -15.09 -7.84
N LEU A 196 -6.87 -15.94 -8.88
CA LEU A 196 -7.81 -15.94 -10.01
C LEU A 196 -9.24 -16.35 -9.60
N PRO A 197 -9.45 -17.42 -8.80
CA PRO A 197 -10.78 -17.76 -8.30
C PRO A 197 -11.40 -16.65 -7.43
N ALA A 198 -10.62 -16.06 -6.51
CA ALA A 198 -11.08 -14.98 -5.68
C ALA A 198 -11.51 -13.76 -6.50
N PHE A 199 -10.77 -13.43 -7.55
CA PHE A 199 -11.07 -12.29 -8.43
C PHE A 199 -12.24 -12.57 -9.40
N ALA A 200 -12.49 -13.83 -9.76
CA ALA A 200 -13.52 -14.22 -10.72
C ALA A 200 -14.94 -13.80 -10.28
N ARG A 201 -15.22 -13.80 -8.97
CA ARG A 201 -16.51 -13.35 -8.45
C ARG A 201 -16.74 -11.86 -8.71
N TRP A 202 -15.70 -11.04 -8.59
CA TRP A 202 -15.77 -9.59 -8.83
C TRP A 202 -15.97 -9.24 -10.29
N ARG A 203 -15.49 -10.07 -11.21
CA ARG A 203 -15.73 -9.91 -12.66
C ARG A 203 -17.21 -10.00 -13.03
N ARG A 204 -18.04 -10.64 -12.19
CA ARG A 204 -19.50 -10.78 -12.39
C ARG A 204 -20.31 -9.73 -11.62
N SER A 205 -19.65 -8.87 -10.87
CA SER A 205 -20.37 -7.83 -10.09
C SER A 205 -21.08 -6.85 -11.03
N PRO A 206 -22.37 -6.55 -10.79
CA PRO A 206 -23.09 -5.53 -11.54
C PRO A 206 -22.72 -4.10 -11.09
N ASP A 207 -22.01 -3.96 -9.98
CA ASP A 207 -21.64 -2.66 -9.44
C ASP A 207 -20.62 -1.94 -10.33
N PRO A 208 -20.86 -0.68 -10.73
CA PRO A 208 -20.01 0.03 -11.68
C PRO A 208 -18.60 0.30 -11.14
N ASP A 209 -18.43 0.52 -9.83
CA ASP A 209 -17.13 0.80 -9.22
C ASP A 209 -16.30 -0.48 -9.08
N VAL A 210 -16.94 -1.60 -8.71
CA VAL A 210 -16.29 -2.92 -8.75
C VAL A 210 -15.90 -3.28 -10.19
N GLY A 211 -16.77 -3.03 -11.16
CA GLY A 211 -16.46 -3.21 -12.57
C GLY A 211 -15.29 -2.36 -13.04
N TRP A 212 -15.15 -1.13 -12.53
CA TRP A 212 -14.00 -0.28 -12.78
C TRP A 212 -12.72 -0.87 -12.17
N VAL A 213 -12.75 -1.30 -10.90
CA VAL A 213 -11.62 -1.98 -10.22
C VAL A 213 -11.15 -3.17 -11.04
N VAL A 214 -12.07 -4.00 -11.50
CA VAL A 214 -11.75 -5.17 -12.35
C VAL A 214 -11.06 -4.74 -13.64
N ARG A 215 -11.62 -3.78 -14.37
CA ARG A 215 -11.03 -3.30 -15.64
C ARG A 215 -9.63 -2.74 -15.45
N GLU A 216 -9.39 -1.97 -14.37
CA GLU A 216 -8.08 -1.39 -14.09
C GLU A 216 -7.02 -2.48 -13.78
N ASN A 217 -7.38 -3.51 -13.05
CA ASN A 217 -6.47 -4.63 -12.79
C ASN A 217 -6.16 -5.42 -14.07
N LEU A 218 -7.15 -5.66 -14.92
CA LEU A 218 -6.95 -6.36 -16.20
C LEU A 218 -6.00 -5.62 -17.16
N LYS A 219 -5.84 -4.30 -17.02
CA LYS A 219 -4.86 -3.50 -17.79
C LYS A 219 -3.42 -3.72 -17.32
N LYS A 220 -3.19 -4.25 -16.11
CA LYS A 220 -1.84 -4.39 -15.55
C LYS A 220 -1.08 -5.51 -16.26
N ALA A 221 0.14 -5.21 -16.72
CA ALA A 221 0.97 -6.16 -17.47
C ALA A 221 1.21 -7.47 -16.69
N ARG A 222 1.35 -7.39 -15.34
CA ARG A 222 1.53 -8.56 -14.48
C ARG A 222 0.33 -9.51 -14.55
N LEU A 223 -0.90 -8.99 -14.48
CA LEU A 223 -2.10 -9.81 -14.54
C LEU A 223 -2.33 -10.36 -15.95
N ARG A 224 -2.05 -9.58 -16.99
CA ARG A 224 -2.11 -10.08 -18.38
C ARG A 224 -1.18 -11.25 -18.64
N ARG A 225 0.05 -11.24 -18.08
CA ARG A 225 0.98 -12.36 -18.16
C ARG A 225 0.44 -13.60 -17.47
N VAL A 226 -0.14 -13.44 -16.28
CA VAL A 226 -0.78 -14.56 -15.56
C VAL A 226 -1.91 -15.17 -16.37
N LEU A 227 -2.80 -14.34 -16.93
CA LEU A 227 -3.93 -14.82 -17.73
C LEU A 227 -3.50 -15.51 -19.04
N ALA A 228 -2.43 -15.04 -19.67
CA ALA A 228 -1.87 -15.68 -20.87
C ALA A 228 -1.22 -17.04 -20.57
N GLY A 229 -0.65 -17.23 -19.38
CA GLY A 229 -0.04 -18.49 -18.95
C GLY A 229 -1.01 -19.48 -18.30
N SER A 230 -2.21 -19.04 -17.94
CA SER A 230 -3.26 -19.92 -17.41
C SER A 230 -4.26 -20.23 -18.52
N SER A 231 -4.53 -21.52 -18.76
CA SER A 231 -5.61 -22.00 -19.66
C SER A 231 -7.02 -21.54 -19.26
N PHE A 232 -7.11 -20.53 -18.39
CA PHE A 232 -8.33 -19.87 -17.93
C PHE A 232 -8.98 -18.99 -19.04
N ALA A 233 -8.31 -18.80 -20.17
CA ALA A 233 -8.84 -18.08 -21.33
C ALA A 233 -10.01 -18.83 -22.02
N ASP A 234 -10.18 -20.13 -21.76
CA ASP A 234 -11.05 -20.99 -22.58
C ASP A 234 -12.38 -21.40 -21.94
N GLN A 235 -12.73 -20.90 -20.75
CA GLN A 235 -14.03 -21.22 -20.12
C GLN A 235 -15.09 -20.10 -20.24
N GLY A 236 -14.91 -19.18 -21.15
CA GLY A 236 -15.82 -18.05 -21.37
C GLY A 236 -16.51 -17.97 -22.74
N GLY A 237 -16.41 -19.00 -23.56
CA GLY A 237 -16.97 -18.94 -24.91
C GLY A 237 -17.27 -20.28 -25.53
N GLY A 238 -18.37 -20.92 -25.17
CA GLY A 238 -18.73 -22.18 -25.78
C GLY A 238 -20.18 -22.58 -25.59
N THR A 239 -21.13 -21.81 -26.10
CA THR A 239 -22.40 -22.37 -26.58
C THR A 239 -22.59 -21.91 -28.02
N ARG A 240 -21.97 -22.63 -28.95
CA ARG A 240 -22.48 -22.71 -30.30
C ARG A 240 -23.53 -23.80 -30.28
N THR A 241 -24.79 -23.41 -30.20
CA THR A 241 -25.91 -24.25 -30.65
C THR A 241 -25.75 -24.49 -32.12
N ALA A 242 -25.46 -25.76 -32.46
CA ALA A 242 -25.72 -26.27 -33.79
C ALA A 242 -27.22 -26.55 -33.91
N GLY A 243 -27.85 -25.96 -34.88
CA GLY A 243 -29.15 -26.20 -35.40
C GLY A 243 -29.08 -26.07 -36.91
#